data_f9c45518976783570ee05add7344714d
#
_entry.id   f9c45518976783570ee05add7344714d
#
_cell.length_a   1.000
_cell.length_b   1.000
_cell.length_c   1.000
_cell.angle_alpha   90.00
_cell.angle_beta   90.00
_cell.angle_gamma   90.00
#
_symmetry.space_group_name_H-M   'P 1'
#
loop_
_entity.id
_entity.type
_entity.pdbx_description
1 polymer ?
#
loop_
_entity_poly.entity_id
_entity_poly.type
_entity_poly.pdbx_seq_one_letter_code
_entity_poly.pdbx_strand_id
1 'polypeptide(L)'
;MTFDEAQSAVAALPRQERARLFVWMAADLADQLPGIEFDPRVCGGSARIAGTRIPVWSLESWRRLGSDDAEILRNFPTLQPSDLVNAWRYVGRHPQEIEREISENEANQ
;
A
#
# COMPACT_ATOMS: atom_id res chain seq x y z
N MET A 1 -1.95 -5.41 -14.98
CA MET A 1 -0.89 -4.63 -15.65
C MET A 1 0.34 -4.57 -14.76
N THR A 2 1.50 -4.82 -15.34
CA THR A 2 2.78 -4.73 -14.61
C THR A 2 3.35 -3.31 -14.73
N PHE A 3 4.35 -3.02 -13.92
CA PHE A 3 5.09 -1.77 -14.02
C PHE A 3 5.69 -1.58 -15.42
N ASP A 4 6.28 -2.65 -15.98
CA ASP A 4 6.90 -2.57 -17.31
C ASP A 4 5.89 -2.26 -18.41
N GLU A 5 4.70 -2.87 -18.32
CA GLU A 5 3.62 -2.59 -19.26
C GLU A 5 3.13 -1.15 -19.14
N ALA A 6 2.95 -0.68 -17.90
CA ALA A 6 2.55 0.70 -17.65
C ALA A 6 3.61 1.69 -18.13
N GLN A 7 4.88 1.40 -17.87
CA GLN A 7 5.99 2.25 -18.33
C GLN A 7 6.02 2.36 -19.85
N SER A 8 5.82 1.24 -20.54
CA SER A 8 5.78 1.24 -22.00
C SER A 8 4.63 2.07 -22.53
N ALA A 9 3.45 1.94 -21.90
CA ALA A 9 2.28 2.73 -22.30
C ALA A 9 2.52 4.22 -22.09
N VAL A 10 3.11 4.60 -20.96
CA VAL A 10 3.43 6.01 -20.66
C VAL A 10 4.47 6.55 -21.65
N ALA A 11 5.48 5.75 -21.96
CA ALA A 11 6.53 6.15 -22.91
C ALA A 11 5.97 6.44 -24.31
N ALA A 12 4.87 5.78 -24.67
CA ALA A 12 4.20 5.98 -25.97
C ALA A 12 3.32 7.23 -26.00
N LEU A 13 3.07 7.85 -24.86
CA LEU A 13 2.23 9.05 -24.82
C LEU A 13 2.99 10.28 -25.32
N PRO A 14 2.32 11.23 -25.98
CA PRO A 14 2.91 12.55 -26.28
C PRO A 14 3.34 13.23 -25.00
N ARG A 15 4.31 14.15 -25.14
CA ARG A 15 4.89 14.85 -23.99
C ARG A 15 3.83 15.55 -23.11
N GLN A 16 2.84 16.18 -23.73
CA GLN A 16 1.78 16.85 -22.99
C GLN A 16 0.93 15.89 -22.17
N GLU A 17 0.63 14.74 -22.73
CA GLU A 17 -0.14 13.71 -22.02
C GLU A 17 0.67 13.10 -20.88
N ARG A 18 1.97 12.92 -21.06
CA ARG A 18 2.85 12.45 -19.98
C ARG A 18 2.90 13.47 -18.85
N ALA A 19 2.93 14.77 -19.19
CA ALA A 19 2.91 15.84 -18.19
C ALA A 19 1.63 15.81 -17.37
N ARG A 20 0.48 15.62 -18.04
CA ARG A 20 -0.81 15.51 -17.36
C ARG A 20 -0.85 14.29 -16.42
N LEU A 21 -0.35 13.17 -16.89
CA LEU A 21 -0.27 11.95 -16.08
C LEU A 21 0.61 12.17 -14.86
N PHE A 22 1.74 12.84 -15.03
CA PHE A 22 2.64 13.16 -13.91
C PHE A 22 1.94 14.01 -12.84
N VAL A 23 1.21 15.04 -13.27
CA VAL A 23 0.47 15.89 -12.33
C VAL A 23 -0.59 15.08 -11.57
N TRP A 24 -1.32 14.22 -12.29
CA TRP A 24 -2.32 13.36 -11.68
C TRP A 24 -1.70 12.40 -10.67
N MET A 25 -0.59 11.76 -11.05
CA MET A 25 0.10 10.82 -10.16
C MET A 25 0.67 11.52 -8.93
N ALA A 26 1.24 12.71 -9.12
CA ALA A 26 1.77 13.50 -8.01
C ALA A 26 0.68 13.86 -7.01
N ALA A 27 -0.49 14.26 -7.51
CA ALA A 27 -1.63 14.58 -6.66
C ALA A 27 -2.15 13.35 -5.93
N ASP A 28 -2.23 12.22 -6.62
CA ASP A 28 -2.66 10.95 -6.03
C ASP A 28 -1.73 10.51 -4.91
N LEU A 29 -0.42 10.57 -5.15
CA LEU A 29 0.58 10.18 -4.15
C LEU A 29 0.66 11.18 -3.00
N ALA A 30 0.41 12.46 -3.28
CA ALA A 30 0.42 13.50 -2.24
C ALA A 30 -0.76 13.36 -1.27
N ASP A 31 -1.84 12.69 -1.70
CA ASP A 31 -2.99 12.40 -0.85
C ASP A 31 -2.74 11.17 0.04
N GLN A 32 -1.49 10.92 0.41
CA GLN A 32 -1.14 9.82 1.31
C GLN A 32 -1.67 10.09 2.70
N LEU A 33 -2.19 9.03 3.32
CA LEU A 33 -2.65 9.12 4.70
C LEU A 33 -1.46 9.18 5.66
N PRO A 34 -1.60 9.93 6.77
CA PRO A 34 -0.55 9.99 7.78
C PRO A 34 -0.13 8.59 8.25
N GLY A 35 1.16 8.43 8.50
CA GLY A 35 1.70 7.18 9.04
C GLY A 35 1.87 6.05 8.04
N ILE A 36 1.61 6.31 6.75
CA ILE A 36 1.80 5.33 5.67
C ILE A 36 2.93 5.80 4.77
N GLU A 37 3.83 4.90 4.44
CA GLU A 37 4.99 5.20 3.57
C GLU A 37 5.05 4.24 2.39
N PHE A 38 5.71 4.69 1.33
CA PHE A 38 5.99 3.90 0.13
C PHE A 38 7.47 4.05 -0.20
N ASP A 39 8.14 2.94 -0.48
CA ASP A 39 9.52 2.97 -0.99
C ASP A 39 9.68 1.73 -1.87
N PRO A 40 10.02 1.90 -3.17
CA PRO A 40 10.20 0.76 -4.06
C PRO A 40 11.21 -0.26 -3.58
N ARG A 41 12.12 0.14 -2.69
CA ARG A 41 13.15 -0.72 -2.13
C ARG A 41 12.70 -1.49 -0.89
N VAL A 42 11.51 -1.19 -0.36
CA VAL A 42 11.00 -1.80 0.86
C VAL A 42 9.63 -2.39 0.59
N CYS A 43 9.44 -3.66 0.95
CA CYS A 43 8.17 -4.38 0.77
C CYS A 43 7.66 -4.33 -0.69
N GLY A 44 8.58 -4.28 -1.66
CA GLY A 44 8.21 -4.23 -3.08
C GLY A 44 7.43 -2.99 -3.48
N GLY A 45 7.51 -1.92 -2.71
CA GLY A 45 6.77 -0.69 -2.97
C GLY A 45 5.36 -0.65 -2.39
N SER A 46 4.94 -1.69 -1.69
CA SER A 46 3.62 -1.71 -1.04
C SER A 46 3.52 -0.67 0.06
N ALA A 47 2.31 -0.18 0.31
CA ALA A 47 2.03 0.68 1.45
C ALA A 47 2.42 -0.03 2.74
N ARG A 48 3.17 0.65 3.59
CA ARG A 48 3.62 0.09 4.86
C ARG A 48 3.44 1.11 5.98
N ILE A 49 3.45 0.62 7.20
CA ILE A 49 3.45 1.49 8.38
C ILE A 49 4.78 2.24 8.43
N ALA A 50 4.70 3.56 8.60
CA ALA A 50 5.88 4.44 8.64
C ALA A 50 6.90 3.95 9.66
N GLY A 51 8.18 3.94 9.25
CA GLY A 51 9.27 3.51 10.11
C GLY A 51 9.38 2.00 10.31
N THR A 52 8.60 1.21 9.61
CA THR A 52 8.61 -0.26 9.72
C THR A 52 8.71 -0.90 8.35
N ARG A 53 8.88 -2.23 8.34
CA ARG A 53 8.76 -3.06 7.13
C ARG A 53 7.46 -3.87 7.13
N ILE A 54 6.45 -3.39 7.86
CA ILE A 54 5.17 -4.07 7.99
C ILE A 54 4.21 -3.50 6.95
N PRO A 55 3.90 -4.26 5.88
CA PRO A 55 2.97 -3.77 4.87
C PRO A 55 1.54 -3.79 5.39
N VAL A 56 0.75 -2.81 4.94
CA VAL A 56 -0.64 -2.69 5.36
C VAL A 56 -1.44 -3.95 5.00
N TRP A 57 -1.18 -4.54 3.82
CA TRP A 57 -1.92 -5.73 3.40
C TRP A 57 -1.75 -6.90 4.37
N SER A 58 -0.58 -7.03 5.01
CA SER A 58 -0.37 -8.13 5.94
C SER A 58 -1.19 -7.96 7.22
N LEU A 59 -1.36 -6.73 7.68
CA LEU A 59 -2.22 -6.43 8.82
C LEU A 59 -3.69 -6.72 8.50
N GLU A 60 -4.12 -6.37 7.30
CA GLU A 60 -5.47 -6.71 6.86
C GLU A 60 -5.68 -8.21 6.75
N SER A 61 -4.67 -8.98 6.32
CA SER A 61 -4.74 -10.43 6.31
C SER A 61 -4.98 -10.99 7.71
N TRP A 62 -4.26 -10.49 8.72
CA TRP A 62 -4.46 -10.88 10.10
C TRP A 62 -5.88 -10.58 10.57
N ARG A 63 -6.39 -9.38 10.24
CA ARG A 63 -7.75 -9.00 10.60
C ARG A 63 -8.79 -9.93 9.98
N ARG A 64 -8.61 -10.31 8.71
CA ARG A 64 -9.51 -11.23 8.02
C ARG A 64 -9.51 -12.63 8.61
N LEU A 65 -8.41 -13.02 9.25
CA LEU A 65 -8.31 -14.31 9.95
C LEU A 65 -8.94 -14.27 11.34
N GLY A 66 -9.48 -13.12 11.74
CA GLY A 66 -10.18 -13.01 13.01
C GLY A 66 -9.39 -12.34 14.13
N SER A 67 -8.16 -11.90 13.86
CA SER A 67 -7.36 -11.19 14.86
C SER A 67 -7.93 -9.80 15.10
N ASP A 68 -8.14 -9.46 16.36
CA ASP A 68 -8.52 -8.10 16.72
C ASP A 68 -7.30 -7.20 16.89
N ASP A 69 -7.52 -5.91 17.09
CA ASP A 69 -6.42 -4.94 17.21
C ASP A 69 -5.46 -5.30 18.35
N ALA A 70 -5.98 -5.77 19.48
CA ALA A 70 -5.16 -6.13 20.62
C ALA A 70 -4.23 -7.30 20.30
N GLU A 71 -4.72 -8.30 19.57
CA GLU A 71 -3.91 -9.43 19.14
C GLU A 71 -2.83 -9.02 18.16
N ILE A 72 -3.18 -8.15 17.20
CA ILE A 72 -2.22 -7.63 16.23
C ILE A 72 -1.11 -6.86 16.95
N LEU A 73 -1.46 -6.02 17.92
CA LEU A 73 -0.47 -5.26 18.69
C LEU A 73 0.44 -6.17 19.50
N ARG A 74 -0.07 -7.28 20.01
CA ARG A 74 0.76 -8.25 20.72
C ARG A 74 1.75 -8.94 19.78
N ASN A 75 1.33 -9.23 18.55
CA ASN A 75 2.17 -9.91 17.57
C ASN A 75 3.18 -8.97 16.89
N PHE A 76 2.89 -7.68 16.89
CA PHE A 76 3.76 -6.66 16.31
C PHE A 76 4.04 -5.58 17.37
N PRO A 77 4.91 -5.88 18.35
CA PRO A 77 5.09 -4.99 19.50
C PRO A 77 5.69 -3.62 19.17
N THR A 78 6.25 -3.44 17.96
CA THR A 78 6.72 -2.14 17.51
C THR A 78 5.59 -1.21 17.06
N LEU A 79 4.39 -1.76 16.83
CA LEU A 79 3.24 -0.97 16.41
C LEU A 79 2.53 -0.35 17.61
N GLN A 80 1.97 0.83 17.38
CA GLN A 80 1.12 1.52 18.33
C GLN A 80 -0.33 1.50 17.83
N PRO A 81 -1.30 1.71 18.73
CA PRO A 81 -2.71 1.75 18.29
C PRO A 81 -2.99 2.71 17.15
N SER A 82 -2.31 3.87 17.14
CA SER A 82 -2.46 4.85 16.05
C SER A 82 -2.03 4.29 14.70
N ASP A 83 -1.05 3.37 14.70
CA ASP A 83 -0.60 2.74 13.45
C ASP A 83 -1.71 1.90 12.83
N LEU A 84 -2.49 1.20 13.65
CA LEU A 84 -3.62 0.42 13.17
C LEU A 84 -4.75 1.31 12.65
N VAL A 85 -5.02 2.44 13.32
CA VAL A 85 -5.99 3.42 12.82
C VAL A 85 -5.60 3.88 11.42
N ASN A 86 -4.32 4.19 11.23
CA ASN A 86 -3.81 4.63 9.93
C ASN A 86 -3.91 3.51 8.89
N ALA A 87 -3.58 2.27 9.28
CA ALA A 87 -3.67 1.12 8.39
C ALA A 87 -5.11 0.88 7.93
N TRP A 88 -6.08 0.94 8.86
CA TRP A 88 -7.48 0.69 8.51
C TRP A 88 -8.06 1.80 7.62
N ARG A 89 -7.62 3.04 7.82
CA ARG A 89 -7.98 4.13 6.89
C ARG A 89 -7.48 3.85 5.49
N TYR A 90 -6.23 3.39 5.38
CA TYR A 90 -5.65 3.08 4.08
C TYR A 90 -6.42 1.97 3.39
N VAL A 91 -6.74 0.89 4.12
CA VAL A 91 -7.53 -0.21 3.58
C VAL A 91 -8.88 0.28 3.08
N GLY A 92 -9.54 1.14 3.84
CA GLY A 92 -10.84 1.68 3.47
C GLY A 92 -10.82 2.55 2.21
N ARG A 93 -9.71 3.22 1.95
CA ARG A 93 -9.56 4.10 0.77
C ARG A 93 -8.99 3.39 -0.45
N HIS A 94 -8.29 2.28 -0.24
CA HIS A 94 -7.63 1.54 -1.32
C HIS A 94 -7.96 0.03 -1.26
N PRO A 95 -9.25 -0.32 -1.21
CA PRO A 95 -9.63 -1.73 -0.99
C PRO A 95 -9.18 -2.66 -2.12
N GLN A 96 -9.20 -2.19 -3.37
CA GLN A 96 -8.82 -3.02 -4.51
C GLN A 96 -7.31 -3.29 -4.52
N GLU A 97 -6.51 -2.29 -4.16
CA GLU A 97 -5.07 -2.44 -4.06
C GLU A 97 -4.69 -3.47 -3.00
N ILE A 98 -5.30 -3.37 -1.83
CA ILE A 98 -5.05 -4.29 -0.73
C ILE A 98 -5.51 -5.71 -1.09
N GLU A 99 -6.69 -5.84 -1.72
CA GLU A 99 -7.19 -7.13 -2.16
C GLU A 99 -6.23 -7.80 -3.14
N ARG A 100 -5.73 -7.04 -4.10
CA ARG A 100 -4.76 -7.55 -5.07
C ARG A 100 -3.48 -8.01 -4.38
N GLU A 101 -2.96 -7.22 -3.45
CA GLU A 101 -1.73 -7.54 -2.75
C GLU A 101 -1.87 -8.79 -1.90
N ILE A 102 -3.00 -8.95 -1.21
CA ILE A 102 -3.29 -10.16 -0.43
C ILE A 102 -3.33 -11.38 -1.36
N SER A 103 -4.05 -11.26 -2.48
CA SER A 103 -4.17 -12.36 -3.45
C SER A 103 -2.82 -12.77 -4.03
N GLU A 104 -2.00 -11.79 -4.39
CA GLU A 104 -0.67 -12.04 -4.94
C GLU A 104 0.24 -12.75 -3.93
N ASN A 105 0.16 -12.36 -2.67
CA ASN A 105 0.99 -12.96 -1.62
C ASN A 105 0.50 -14.35 -1.21
N GLU A 106 -0.80 -14.60 -1.23
CA GLU A 106 -1.33 -15.94 -1.00
C GLU A 106 -0.94 -16.88 -2.12
N ALA A 107 -0.95 -16.43 -3.37
CA ALA A 107 -0.59 -17.24 -4.52
C ALA A 107 0.88 -17.66 -4.51
N ASN A 108 1.74 -16.93 -3.81
CA ASN A 108 3.17 -17.19 -3.74
C ASN A 108 3.60 -18.03 -2.53
N GLN A 109 2.66 -18.55 -1.77
CA GLN A 109 2.94 -19.40 -0.62
C GLN A 109 2.92 -20.88 -0.98
#